data_76d067e4e25460a9bccca18df00a83c1
#
_entry.id   76d067e4e25460a9bccca18df00a83c1
#
_cell.length_a   1.000
_cell.length_b   1.000
_cell.length_c   1.000
_cell.angle_alpha   90.00
_cell.angle_beta   90.00
_cell.angle_gamma   90.00
#
_symmetry.space_group_name_H-M   'P 1'
#
loop_
_entity.id
_entity.type
_entity.pdbx_description
1 polymer ?
#
loop_
_entity_poly.entity_id
_entity_poly.type
_entity_poly.pdbx_seq_one_letter_code
_entity_poly.pdbx_strand_id
1 'polypeptide(L)'
;MGVVVVASNAYTRNGLRGYCTIMNKTRYVVINQKQPEEEQRVVAGHEAGHLILHKTQLKGGAAMQDFDVYNVSSRLERQANFFAADFLIDDGDVLDLMHSRDADFFNVAKELCIPSPFFAFKLYSMVNRGHSMRVPVDLNSTFLK
;
A
#
# COMPACT_ATOMS: atom_id res chain seq x y z
N MET A 1 -15.18 11.18 1.03
CA MET A 1 -15.62 9.91 0.40
C MET A 1 -16.03 8.95 1.50
N GLY A 2 -17.27 8.48 1.49
CA GLY A 2 -17.72 7.49 2.46
C GLY A 2 -17.26 6.09 2.08
N VAL A 3 -16.47 5.46 2.93
CA VAL A 3 -16.01 4.08 2.78
C VAL A 3 -16.29 3.34 4.07
N VAL A 4 -16.92 2.19 3.99
CA VAL A 4 -17.11 1.29 5.13
C VAL A 4 -15.90 0.36 5.20
N VAL A 5 -15.16 0.43 6.31
CA VAL A 5 -14.00 -0.41 6.56
C VAL A 5 -14.38 -1.51 7.55
N VAL A 6 -14.17 -2.77 7.17
CA VAL A 6 -14.49 -3.94 7.97
C VAL A 6 -13.22 -4.72 8.26
N ALA A 7 -12.88 -4.91 9.52
CA ALA A 7 -11.85 -5.85 9.94
C ALA A 7 -12.50 -7.23 10.13
N SER A 8 -12.02 -8.22 9.39
CA SER A 8 -12.58 -9.59 9.39
C SER A 8 -11.60 -10.60 9.96
N ASN A 9 -12.09 -11.50 10.79
CA ASN A 9 -11.36 -12.65 11.30
C ASN A 9 -11.65 -13.96 10.56
N ALA A 10 -12.44 -13.89 9.49
CA ALA A 10 -12.88 -15.06 8.72
C ALA A 10 -11.76 -15.74 7.91
N TYR A 11 -10.66 -15.03 7.66
CA TYR A 11 -9.55 -15.51 6.82
C TYR A 11 -8.42 -16.10 7.66
N THR A 12 -7.59 -16.92 7.02
CA THR A 12 -6.35 -17.42 7.64
C THR A 12 -5.28 -16.33 7.63
N ARG A 13 -4.26 -16.46 8.49
CA ARG A 13 -3.16 -15.50 8.55
C ARG A 13 -2.41 -15.35 7.23
N ASN A 14 -2.28 -16.44 6.48
CA ASN A 14 -1.58 -16.46 5.19
C ASN A 14 -2.54 -16.42 3.99
N GLY A 15 -3.84 -16.21 4.24
CA GLY A 15 -4.86 -16.15 3.20
C GLY A 15 -5.01 -14.75 2.61
N LEU A 16 -6.24 -14.47 2.20
CA LEU A 16 -6.61 -13.15 1.65
C LEU A 16 -6.19 -12.03 2.60
N ARG A 17 -5.50 -11.02 2.07
CA ARG A 17 -5.05 -9.85 2.83
C ARG A 17 -6.18 -8.85 3.02
N GLY A 18 -6.91 -8.61 1.95
CA GLY A 18 -8.04 -7.71 1.91
C GLY A 18 -8.73 -7.74 0.57
N TYR A 19 -9.80 -7.02 0.47
CA TYR A 19 -10.46 -6.73 -0.80
C TYR A 19 -11.30 -5.46 -0.70
N CYS A 20 -11.60 -4.87 -1.84
CA CYS A 20 -12.56 -3.79 -1.95
C CYS A 20 -13.66 -4.14 -2.96
N THR A 21 -14.81 -3.54 -2.76
CA THR A 21 -15.98 -3.69 -3.64
C THR A 21 -16.91 -2.49 -3.52
N ILE A 22 -17.78 -2.33 -4.51
CA ILE A 22 -18.87 -1.34 -4.48
C ILE A 22 -20.19 -2.09 -4.62
N MET A 23 -21.00 -2.07 -3.59
CA MET A 23 -22.33 -2.69 -3.56
C MET A 23 -23.38 -1.65 -3.17
N ASN A 24 -24.47 -1.58 -3.90
CA ASN A 24 -25.58 -0.65 -3.61
C ASN A 24 -25.10 0.79 -3.41
N LYS A 25 -24.16 1.26 -4.26
CA LYS A 25 -23.52 2.59 -4.20
C LYS A 25 -22.66 2.81 -2.95
N THR A 26 -22.48 1.81 -2.09
CA THR A 26 -21.60 1.87 -0.92
C THR A 26 -20.26 1.22 -1.23
N ARG A 27 -19.19 1.88 -0.81
CA ARG A 27 -17.82 1.41 -0.96
C ARG A 27 -17.41 0.65 0.29
N TYR A 28 -16.86 -0.54 0.09
CA TYR A 28 -16.38 -1.41 1.18
C TYR A 28 -14.90 -1.72 1.00
N VAL A 29 -14.19 -1.68 2.11
CA VAL A 29 -12.84 -2.23 2.27
C VAL A 29 -12.91 -3.28 3.37
N VAL A 30 -12.54 -4.51 3.06
CA VAL A 30 -12.46 -5.59 4.04
C VAL A 30 -11.00 -5.96 4.24
N ILE A 31 -10.56 -6.00 5.49
CA ILE A 31 -9.17 -6.24 5.87
C ILE A 31 -9.10 -7.48 6.75
N ASN A 32 -8.15 -8.36 6.45
CA ASN A 32 -7.85 -9.50 7.29
C ASN A 32 -7.17 -9.03 8.58
N GLN A 33 -7.89 -9.06 9.69
CA GLN A 33 -7.39 -8.59 10.98
C GLN A 33 -6.32 -9.51 11.63
N LYS A 34 -6.07 -10.69 11.07
CA LYS A 34 -4.98 -11.57 11.50
C LYS A 34 -3.60 -11.15 10.99
N GLN A 35 -3.56 -10.13 10.14
CA GLN A 35 -2.31 -9.50 9.73
C GLN A 35 -1.76 -8.59 10.83
N PRO A 36 -0.43 -8.37 10.92
CA PRO A 36 0.12 -7.33 11.76
C PRO A 36 -0.50 -5.96 11.45
N GLU A 37 -0.59 -5.09 12.45
CA GLU A 37 -1.24 -3.78 12.31
C GLU A 37 -0.63 -2.93 11.18
N GLU A 38 0.69 -2.96 11.05
CA GLU A 38 1.39 -2.26 9.95
C GLU A 38 0.93 -2.75 8.58
N GLU A 39 0.76 -4.07 8.41
CA GLU A 39 0.24 -4.65 7.17
C GLU A 39 -1.23 -4.30 6.95
N GLN A 40 -2.05 -4.28 7.99
CA GLN A 40 -3.45 -3.87 7.88
C GLN A 40 -3.58 -2.43 7.35
N ARG A 41 -2.71 -1.53 7.81
CA ARG A 41 -2.68 -0.13 7.31
C ARG A 41 -2.33 -0.07 5.83
N VAL A 42 -1.33 -0.84 5.40
CA VAL A 42 -0.92 -0.93 3.99
C VAL A 42 -2.07 -1.46 3.14
N VAL A 43 -2.70 -2.55 3.57
CA VAL A 43 -3.86 -3.14 2.86
C VAL A 43 -4.99 -2.13 2.75
N ALA A 44 -5.32 -1.42 3.83
CA ALA A 44 -6.37 -0.40 3.81
C ALA A 44 -6.08 0.71 2.79
N GLY A 45 -4.85 1.20 2.74
CA GLY A 45 -4.42 2.22 1.77
C GLY A 45 -4.46 1.71 0.33
N HIS A 46 -4.02 0.49 0.11
CA HIS A 46 -4.04 -0.17 -1.20
C HIS A 46 -5.48 -0.33 -1.74
N GLU A 47 -6.37 -0.87 -0.92
CA GLU A 47 -7.78 -1.03 -1.29
C GLU A 47 -8.49 0.31 -1.52
N ALA A 48 -8.15 1.33 -0.72
CA ALA A 48 -8.63 2.69 -0.97
C ALA A 48 -8.14 3.22 -2.33
N GLY A 49 -6.92 2.90 -2.73
CA GLY A 49 -6.39 3.20 -4.05
C GLY A 49 -7.25 2.61 -5.17
N HIS A 50 -7.61 1.35 -5.07
CA HIS A 50 -8.51 0.71 -6.02
C HIS A 50 -9.88 1.38 -6.06
N LEU A 51 -10.47 1.70 -4.91
CA LEU A 51 -11.76 2.40 -4.85
C LEU A 51 -11.75 3.79 -5.49
N ILE A 52 -10.62 4.46 -5.46
CA ILE A 52 -10.49 5.81 -6.03
C ILE A 52 -10.11 5.75 -7.51
N LEU A 53 -9.12 4.96 -7.87
CA LEU A 53 -8.53 4.96 -9.21
C LEU A 53 -9.20 3.98 -10.17
N HIS A 54 -9.77 2.90 -9.66
CA HIS A 54 -10.24 1.76 -10.47
C HIS A 54 -11.74 1.47 -10.32
N LYS A 55 -12.55 2.52 -10.18
CA LYS A 55 -14.02 2.40 -10.00
C LYS A 55 -14.70 1.60 -11.08
N THR A 56 -14.21 1.69 -12.31
CA THR A 56 -14.83 1.00 -13.45
C THR A 56 -14.71 -0.50 -13.35
N GLN A 57 -13.64 -1.00 -12.79
CA GLN A 57 -13.39 -2.42 -12.57
C GLN A 57 -14.23 -3.00 -11.43
N LEU A 58 -14.76 -2.14 -10.55
CA LEU A 58 -15.56 -2.51 -9.38
C LEU A 58 -17.06 -2.40 -9.62
N LYS A 59 -17.48 -1.97 -10.81
CA LYS A 59 -18.90 -1.88 -11.16
C LYS A 59 -19.57 -3.25 -11.17
N GLY A 60 -20.85 -3.29 -10.76
CA GLY A 60 -21.63 -4.51 -10.75
C GLY A 60 -21.33 -5.44 -9.58
N GLY A 61 -20.70 -4.96 -8.51
CA GLY A 61 -20.39 -5.75 -7.32
C GLY A 61 -19.14 -6.63 -7.46
N ALA A 62 -18.33 -6.40 -8.50
CA ALA A 62 -17.02 -7.05 -8.59
C ALA A 62 -16.16 -6.70 -7.38
N ALA A 63 -15.32 -7.61 -6.95
CA ALA A 63 -14.34 -7.40 -5.89
C ALA A 63 -12.92 -7.50 -6.46
N MET A 64 -12.04 -6.61 -6.01
CA MET A 64 -10.59 -6.78 -6.20
C MET A 64 -10.06 -7.43 -4.92
N GLN A 65 -9.43 -8.59 -5.07
CA GLN A 65 -8.96 -9.42 -3.96
C GLN A 65 -7.45 -9.51 -3.97
N ASP A 66 -6.82 -9.22 -2.83
CA ASP A 66 -5.39 -9.23 -2.68
C ASP A 66 -4.91 -10.27 -1.67
N PHE A 67 -4.12 -11.20 -2.18
CA PHE A 67 -3.40 -12.20 -1.39
C PHE A 67 -1.97 -11.76 -1.07
N ASP A 68 -1.43 -10.88 -1.88
CA ASP A 68 -0.11 -10.29 -1.70
C ASP A 68 -0.07 -8.90 -2.34
N VAL A 69 -0.23 -7.86 -1.52
CA VAL A 69 -0.22 -6.45 -1.98
C VAL A 69 1.12 -6.01 -2.57
N TYR A 70 2.19 -6.76 -2.32
CA TYR A 70 3.51 -6.45 -2.89
C TYR A 70 3.75 -7.11 -4.26
N ASN A 71 2.85 -7.98 -4.69
CA ASN A 71 2.91 -8.59 -6.02
C ASN A 71 2.30 -7.64 -7.05
N VAL A 72 3.14 -6.80 -7.63
CA VAL A 72 2.74 -5.77 -8.60
C VAL A 72 2.76 -6.28 -10.05
N SER A 73 2.12 -7.40 -10.29
CA SER A 73 2.07 -8.03 -11.62
C SER A 73 1.30 -7.20 -12.65
N SER A 74 0.37 -6.34 -12.21
CA SER A 74 -0.42 -5.49 -13.09
C SER A 74 -0.18 -4.00 -12.86
N ARG A 75 -0.57 -3.19 -13.85
CA ARG A 75 -0.55 -1.73 -13.75
C ARG A 75 -1.47 -1.23 -12.63
N LEU A 76 -2.63 -1.86 -12.46
CA LEU A 76 -3.61 -1.47 -11.44
C LEU A 76 -3.04 -1.66 -10.04
N GLU A 77 -2.38 -2.77 -9.79
CA GLU A 77 -1.72 -3.06 -8.52
C GLU A 77 -0.62 -2.05 -8.20
N ARG A 78 0.22 -1.72 -9.19
CA ARG A 78 1.25 -0.69 -9.01
C ARG A 78 0.65 0.67 -8.68
N GLN A 79 -0.41 1.08 -9.38
CA GLN A 79 -1.08 2.35 -9.12
C GLN A 79 -1.69 2.40 -7.72
N ALA A 80 -2.32 1.31 -7.27
CA ALA A 80 -2.88 1.22 -5.93
C ALA A 80 -1.78 1.31 -4.85
N ASN A 81 -0.63 0.66 -5.06
CA ASN A 81 0.50 0.74 -4.13
C ASN A 81 1.14 2.13 -4.07
N PHE A 82 1.34 2.80 -5.20
CA PHE A 82 1.85 4.17 -5.19
C PHE A 82 0.87 5.14 -4.52
N PHE A 83 -0.41 4.99 -4.79
CA PHE A 83 -1.44 5.76 -4.09
C PHE A 83 -1.37 5.54 -2.58
N ALA A 84 -1.33 4.29 -2.14
CA ALA A 84 -1.26 3.95 -0.73
C ALA A 84 0.00 4.52 -0.05
N ALA A 85 1.15 4.41 -0.71
CA ALA A 85 2.41 4.93 -0.19
C ALA A 85 2.37 6.45 0.00
N ASP A 86 1.86 7.19 -0.98
CA ASP A 86 1.76 8.64 -0.89
C ASP A 86 0.66 9.11 0.07
N PHE A 87 -0.41 8.32 0.20
CA PHE A 87 -1.50 8.62 1.13
C PHE A 87 -1.13 8.38 2.59
N LEU A 88 -0.38 7.32 2.88
CA LEU A 88 -0.06 6.90 4.26
C LEU A 88 1.22 7.53 4.81
N ILE A 89 2.14 7.97 3.95
CA ILE A 89 3.47 8.42 4.35
C ILE A 89 3.70 9.83 3.80
N ASP A 90 3.92 10.78 4.70
CA ASP A 90 4.27 12.15 4.34
C ASP A 90 5.71 12.26 3.82
N ASP A 91 5.93 13.02 2.76
CA ASP A 91 7.25 13.24 2.18
C ASP A 91 8.20 13.93 3.16
N GLY A 92 7.69 14.88 3.94
CA GLY A 92 8.47 15.60 4.95
C GLY A 92 9.00 14.68 6.03
N ASP A 93 8.19 13.75 6.52
CA ASP A 93 8.60 12.76 7.52
C ASP A 93 9.72 11.87 6.98
N VAL A 94 9.62 11.45 5.72
CA VAL A 94 10.68 10.66 5.07
C VAL A 94 11.98 11.47 4.97
N LEU A 95 11.89 12.71 4.49
CA LEU A 95 13.07 13.57 4.32
C LEU A 95 13.74 13.87 5.66
N ASP A 96 12.98 14.15 6.71
CA ASP A 96 13.52 14.42 8.04
C ASP A 96 14.27 13.21 8.60
N LEU A 97 13.70 12.00 8.46
CA LEU A 97 14.35 10.77 8.92
C LEU A 97 15.57 10.41 8.07
N MET A 98 15.53 10.63 6.75
CA MET A 98 16.66 10.37 5.86
C MET A 98 17.85 11.31 6.06
N HIS A 99 17.65 12.48 6.65
CA HIS A 99 18.72 13.40 7.00
C HIS A 99 19.44 13.08 8.32
N SER A 100 18.95 12.12 9.09
CA SER A 100 19.63 11.71 10.32
C SER A 100 20.95 10.98 10.02
N ARG A 101 21.90 11.06 10.96
CA ARG A 101 23.23 10.44 10.79
C ARG A 101 23.18 8.91 10.67
N ASP A 102 22.20 8.31 11.31
CA ASP A 102 22.02 6.85 11.37
C ASP A 102 20.91 6.37 10.41
N ALA A 103 20.59 7.19 9.42
CA ALA A 103 19.55 6.87 8.47
C ALA A 103 19.98 5.72 7.55
N ASP A 104 19.34 4.58 7.71
CA ASP A 104 19.34 3.52 6.72
C ASP A 104 17.89 3.15 6.35
N PHE A 105 17.73 2.47 5.24
CA PHE A 105 16.42 2.10 4.70
C PHE A 105 15.53 1.37 5.71
N PHE A 106 16.08 0.40 6.42
CA PHE A 106 15.30 -0.43 7.35
C PHE A 106 14.95 0.33 8.63
N ASN A 107 15.87 1.15 9.13
CA ASN A 107 15.63 1.96 10.32
C ASN A 107 14.56 3.03 10.04
N VAL A 108 14.61 3.68 8.89
CA VAL A 108 13.59 4.67 8.51
C VAL A 108 12.21 4.01 8.36
N ALA A 109 12.11 2.85 7.70
CA ALA A 109 10.87 2.10 7.60
C ALA A 109 10.31 1.75 8.98
N LYS A 110 11.15 1.33 9.90
CA LYS A 110 10.77 1.00 11.27
C LYS A 110 10.26 2.23 12.04
N GLU A 111 10.93 3.36 11.94
CA GLU A 111 10.50 4.62 12.56
C GLU A 111 9.15 5.10 12.01
N LEU A 112 8.90 4.88 10.72
CA LEU A 112 7.62 5.19 10.08
C LEU A 112 6.52 4.15 10.40
N CYS A 113 6.85 3.07 11.11
CA CYS A 113 5.94 1.96 11.40
C CYS A 113 5.29 1.38 10.15
N ILE A 114 6.10 1.12 9.12
CA ILE A 114 5.67 0.53 7.86
C ILE A 114 6.56 -0.65 7.45
N PRO A 115 6.02 -1.63 6.73
CA PRO A 115 6.83 -2.71 6.15
C PRO A 115 7.87 -2.17 5.16
N SER A 116 9.07 -2.72 5.19
CA SER A 116 10.17 -2.31 4.31
C SER A 116 9.84 -2.38 2.81
N PRO A 117 9.13 -3.42 2.31
CA PRO A 117 8.72 -3.45 0.92
C PRO A 117 7.80 -2.29 0.53
N PHE A 118 6.94 -1.85 1.45
CA PHE A 118 6.05 -0.72 1.22
C PHE A 118 6.81 0.61 1.22
N PHE A 119 7.80 0.76 2.10
CA PHE A 119 8.66 1.93 2.09
C PHE A 119 9.41 2.10 0.77
N ALA A 120 9.77 1.01 0.10
CA ALA A 120 10.36 1.06 -1.23
C ALA A 120 9.44 1.74 -2.26
N PHE A 121 8.14 1.46 -2.25
CA PHE A 121 7.17 2.16 -3.10
C PHE A 121 7.15 3.66 -2.83
N LYS A 122 7.22 4.05 -1.55
CA LYS A 122 7.28 5.46 -1.17
C LYS A 122 8.52 6.15 -1.74
N LEU A 123 9.69 5.58 -1.54
CA LEU A 123 10.93 6.15 -2.07
C LEU A 123 10.90 6.26 -3.59
N TYR A 124 10.36 5.25 -4.26
CA TYR A 124 10.20 5.25 -5.71
C TYR A 124 9.28 6.35 -6.19
N SER A 125 8.14 6.54 -5.54
CA SER A 125 7.22 7.63 -5.82
C SER A 125 7.91 8.99 -5.68
N MET A 126 8.67 9.17 -4.60
CA MET A 126 9.41 10.42 -4.36
C MET A 126 10.48 10.68 -5.44
N VAL A 127 11.23 9.64 -5.83
CA VAL A 127 12.22 9.76 -6.93
C VAL A 127 11.54 10.13 -8.24
N ASN A 128 10.41 9.51 -8.57
CA ASN A 128 9.63 9.83 -9.76
C ASN A 128 9.09 11.26 -9.77
N ARG A 129 8.90 11.85 -8.60
CA ARG A 129 8.49 13.26 -8.44
C ARG A 129 9.66 14.23 -8.36
N GLY A 130 10.91 13.78 -8.59
CA GLY A 130 12.09 14.60 -8.69
C GLY A 130 12.95 14.70 -7.43
N HIS A 131 12.64 13.96 -6.36
CA HIS A 131 13.51 13.91 -5.18
C HIS A 131 14.79 13.11 -5.47
N SER A 132 15.94 13.67 -5.05
CA SER A 132 17.24 13.01 -5.18
C SER A 132 17.50 12.17 -3.93
N MET A 133 17.37 10.85 -4.05
CA MET A 133 17.66 9.91 -2.97
C MET A 133 18.09 8.56 -3.52
N ARG A 134 18.79 7.78 -2.67
CA ARG A 134 19.18 6.42 -3.02
C ARG A 134 18.07 5.44 -2.65
N VAL A 135 17.60 4.69 -3.63
CA VAL A 135 16.73 3.54 -3.40
C VAL A 135 17.61 2.29 -3.34
N PRO A 136 17.42 1.38 -2.38
CA PRO A 136 18.20 0.14 -2.32
C PRO A 136 18.11 -0.64 -3.63
N VAL A 137 19.26 -1.07 -4.16
CA VAL A 137 19.37 -1.70 -5.49
C VAL A 137 18.63 -3.03 -5.58
N ASP A 138 18.54 -3.76 -4.48
CA ASP A 138 17.93 -5.10 -4.43
C ASP A 138 16.40 -5.09 -4.64
N LEU A 139 15.77 -3.93 -4.56
CA LEU A 139 14.34 -3.76 -4.81
C LEU A 139 14.02 -3.48 -6.29
N ASN A 140 15.04 -3.28 -7.13
CA ASN A 140 14.85 -2.85 -8.51
C ASN A 140 14.50 -3.96 -9.50
N SER A 141 14.81 -5.21 -9.21
CA SER A 141 14.74 -6.25 -10.24
C SER A 141 13.38 -6.91 -10.39
N THR A 142 12.57 -6.93 -9.34
CA THR A 142 11.28 -7.62 -9.32
C THR A 142 10.07 -6.73 -9.10
N PHE A 143 10.26 -5.60 -8.46
CA PHE A 143 9.16 -4.72 -8.03
C PHE A 143 8.60 -3.81 -9.14
N LEU A 144 9.33 -3.60 -10.22
CA LEU A 144 9.06 -2.49 -11.15
C LEU A 144 9.05 -2.89 -12.62
N LYS A 145 9.10 -4.15 -12.90
CA LYS A 145 8.94 -4.65 -14.26
C LYS A 145 7.47 -4.83 -14.64
#